data_f1b3fd65045eb369c92c4ae8d3b5edc5
#
_entry.id   f1b3fd65045eb369c92c4ae8d3b5edc5
#
_cell.length_a   1.000
_cell.length_b   1.000
_cell.length_c   1.000
_cell.angle_alpha   90.00
_cell.angle_beta   90.00
_cell.angle_gamma   90.00
#
_symmetry.space_group_name_H-M   'P 1'
#
loop_
_entity.id
_entity.type
_entity.pdbx_description
1 polymer ?
#
loop_
_entity_poly.entity_id
_entity_poly.type
_entity_poly.pdbx_seq_one_letter_code
_entity_poly.pdbx_strand_id
1 'polypeptide(L)'
;SNVIFFYTFANVQDEKKDQLKAAGFNSKPYELNVLKKAGLTNLQIKLDYPAYVGRKDEVMQGSGDLVVPFGTKIYWEVQTRLANKVTMSFEGNATANAQPEGADKFTFLKTAINDQNYKILIGNDALPHSDSLAYSIHVVQDEYPVITLEKYADSTNQKLVYLSGNVSDDYGLTKLNMVQQIRSEDGKVKTRVLAIPKPQDKQGFYSYLFDIESLKLNPGDDMTYYFEVFDNDAVKGAKS
;
A
#
# COMPACT_ATOMS: atom_id res chain seq x y z
N SER A 1 10.90 -39.32 -18.85
CA SER A 1 11.77 -40.50 -18.84
C SER A 1 11.41 -41.33 -17.63
N ASN A 2 10.86 -42.52 -17.86
CA ASN A 2 10.55 -43.45 -16.77
C ASN A 2 11.87 -44.15 -16.39
N VAL A 3 12.24 -44.11 -15.12
CA VAL A 3 13.42 -44.80 -14.59
C VAL A 3 12.90 -45.97 -13.76
N ILE A 4 13.30 -47.17 -14.12
CA ILE A 4 12.93 -48.41 -13.42
C ILE A 4 14.07 -48.79 -12.49
N PHE A 5 13.80 -48.86 -11.19
CA PHE A 5 14.76 -49.32 -10.20
C PHE A 5 14.40 -50.73 -9.72
N PHE A 6 15.44 -51.58 -9.63
CA PHE A 6 15.35 -52.89 -8.99
C PHE A 6 16.16 -52.88 -7.72
N TYR A 7 15.52 -53.20 -6.59
CA TYR A 7 16.27 -53.44 -5.34
C TYR A 7 16.61 -54.91 -5.22
N THR A 8 17.92 -55.19 -5.16
CA THR A 8 18.41 -56.53 -4.84
C THR A 8 18.89 -56.54 -3.41
N PHE A 9 18.23 -57.25 -2.51
CA PHE A 9 18.72 -57.44 -1.16
C PHE A 9 19.79 -58.52 -1.21
N ALA A 10 21.05 -58.10 -1.27
CA ALA A 10 22.20 -59.00 -1.07
C ALA A 10 22.71 -58.73 0.36
N ASN A 11 22.36 -59.56 1.28
CA ASN A 11 22.92 -59.87 2.59
C ASN A 11 21.85 -59.95 3.68
N VAL A 12 21.31 -61.13 3.86
CA VAL A 12 20.87 -61.59 5.17
C VAL A 12 22.08 -62.34 5.77
N GLN A 13 22.79 -61.73 6.70
CA GLN A 13 23.77 -62.45 7.50
C GLN A 13 22.99 -63.31 8.49
N ASP A 14 22.82 -64.57 8.15
CA ASP A 14 22.41 -65.58 9.12
C ASP A 14 23.63 -66.46 9.46
N GLU A 15 23.86 -66.70 10.76
CA GLU A 15 25.03 -67.42 11.30
C GLU A 15 25.07 -68.94 10.95
N LYS A 16 24.23 -69.40 10.03
CA LYS A 16 24.27 -70.79 9.51
C LYS A 16 24.73 -70.79 8.06
N LYS A 17 26.03 -70.80 7.93
CA LYS A 17 26.80 -70.58 6.70
C LYS A 17 26.79 -71.68 5.65
N ASP A 18 25.99 -72.75 5.72
CA ASP A 18 26.25 -73.87 4.87
C ASP A 18 25.19 -74.40 3.89
N GLN A 19 24.03 -73.77 3.77
CA GLN A 19 23.06 -74.26 2.78
C GLN A 19 22.06 -73.20 2.21
N LEU A 20 22.38 -71.95 2.18
CA LEU A 20 21.55 -71.02 1.41
C LEU A 20 22.26 -70.62 0.11
N LYS A 21 21.99 -71.36 -0.98
CA LYS A 21 22.11 -70.79 -2.32
C LYS A 21 21.31 -69.51 -2.32
N ALA A 22 21.97 -68.39 -2.55
CA ALA A 22 21.31 -67.09 -2.67
C ALA A 22 20.27 -67.17 -3.77
N ALA A 23 19.04 -67.51 -3.42
CA ALA A 23 17.89 -67.24 -4.25
C ALA A 23 17.77 -65.72 -4.30
N GLY A 24 18.15 -65.10 -5.41
CA GLY A 24 17.97 -63.69 -5.63
C GLY A 24 16.52 -63.33 -5.52
N PHE A 25 16.13 -62.69 -4.42
CA PHE A 25 14.78 -62.13 -4.30
C PHE A 25 14.77 -60.82 -5.07
N ASN A 26 14.12 -60.76 -6.20
CA ASN A 26 13.86 -59.53 -6.91
C ASN A 26 12.55 -58.95 -6.38
N SER A 27 12.56 -57.67 -5.98
CA SER A 27 11.31 -56.96 -5.74
C SER A 27 10.47 -56.84 -6.99
N LYS A 28 9.21 -56.57 -6.83
CA LYS A 28 8.38 -56.12 -7.98
C LYS A 28 8.98 -54.86 -8.56
N PRO A 29 8.92 -54.66 -9.89
CA PRO A 29 9.36 -53.41 -10.49
C PRO A 29 8.54 -52.23 -9.93
N TYR A 30 9.19 -51.15 -9.55
CA TYR A 30 8.59 -49.90 -9.15
C TYR A 30 8.82 -48.86 -10.26
N GLU A 31 7.78 -48.16 -10.64
CA GLU A 31 7.88 -47.05 -11.58
C GLU A 31 8.09 -45.76 -10.81
N LEU A 32 9.20 -45.06 -11.10
CA LEU A 32 9.49 -43.74 -10.54
C LEU A 32 9.15 -42.67 -11.59
N ASN A 33 8.10 -41.90 -11.33
CA ASN A 33 7.75 -40.75 -12.15
C ASN A 33 8.39 -39.50 -11.60
N VAL A 34 9.30 -38.89 -12.36
CA VAL A 34 9.93 -37.61 -12.00
C VAL A 34 9.04 -36.47 -12.46
N LEU A 35 8.42 -35.79 -11.52
CA LEU A 35 7.60 -34.61 -11.79
C LEU A 35 8.50 -33.38 -12.00
N LYS A 36 8.18 -32.60 -13.04
CA LYS A 36 8.88 -31.33 -13.31
C LYS A 36 8.39 -30.26 -12.33
N LYS A 37 9.29 -29.75 -11.50
CA LYS A 37 9.01 -28.68 -10.53
C LYS A 37 9.06 -27.33 -11.23
N ALA A 38 7.93 -26.56 -11.15
CA ALA A 38 7.90 -25.16 -11.52
C ALA A 38 8.62 -24.31 -10.46
N GLY A 39 9.16 -23.18 -10.85
CA GLY A 39 9.82 -22.26 -9.91
C GLY A 39 10.00 -20.85 -10.46
N LEU A 40 10.31 -19.92 -9.56
CA LEU A 40 10.65 -18.54 -9.88
C LEU A 40 12.00 -18.46 -10.60
N THR A 41 12.08 -17.60 -11.63
CA THR A 41 13.36 -17.24 -12.27
C THR A 41 13.70 -15.77 -12.03
N ASN A 42 12.69 -14.87 -12.02
CA ASN A 42 12.88 -13.47 -11.71
C ASN A 42 11.58 -12.87 -11.12
N LEU A 43 11.74 -11.92 -10.20
CA LEU A 43 10.66 -11.11 -9.66
C LEU A 43 11.03 -9.64 -9.85
N GLN A 44 10.19 -8.92 -10.59
CA GLN A 44 10.26 -7.49 -10.76
C GLN A 44 8.97 -6.85 -10.26
N ILE A 45 9.08 -5.74 -9.55
CA ILE A 45 7.94 -5.00 -9.03
C ILE A 45 8.07 -3.55 -9.46
N LYS A 46 7.06 -3.04 -10.18
CA LYS A 46 6.95 -1.62 -10.49
C LYS A 46 5.98 -0.98 -9.50
N LEU A 47 6.40 0.15 -8.92
CA LEU A 47 5.62 0.99 -8.01
C LEU A 47 5.23 2.27 -8.75
N ASP A 48 3.93 2.48 -8.93
CA ASP A 48 3.33 3.70 -9.47
C ASP A 48 2.74 4.48 -8.28
N TYR A 49 3.45 5.53 -7.85
CA TYR A 49 3.09 6.33 -6.69
C TYR A 49 1.96 7.30 -7.00
N PRO A 50 1.03 7.55 -6.06
CA PRO A 50 0.02 8.59 -6.22
C PRO A 50 0.67 9.97 -6.42
N ALA A 51 -0.01 10.83 -7.19
CA ALA A 51 0.52 12.16 -7.55
C ALA A 51 0.83 13.04 -6.31
N TYR A 52 0.06 12.89 -5.22
CA TYR A 52 0.25 13.67 -3.99
C TYR A 52 1.61 13.42 -3.33
N VAL A 53 2.19 12.23 -3.49
CA VAL A 53 3.50 11.87 -2.92
C VAL A 53 4.65 12.65 -3.58
N GLY A 54 4.49 13.07 -4.84
CA GLY A 54 5.51 13.80 -5.60
C GLY A 54 6.77 12.98 -5.92
N ARG A 55 6.70 11.63 -5.80
CA ARG A 55 7.80 10.71 -6.16
C ARG A 55 7.61 10.17 -7.58
N LYS A 56 8.74 9.88 -8.23
CA LYS A 56 8.74 9.17 -9.51
C LYS A 56 8.51 7.68 -9.29
N ASP A 57 7.91 7.03 -10.27
CA ASP A 57 7.76 5.57 -10.32
C ASP A 57 9.09 4.87 -10.07
N GLU A 58 9.05 3.73 -9.41
CA GLU A 58 10.21 2.93 -9.03
C GLU A 58 10.07 1.50 -9.53
N VAL A 59 11.19 0.88 -9.87
CA VAL A 59 11.25 -0.53 -10.24
C VAL A 59 12.22 -1.24 -9.32
N MET A 60 11.73 -2.26 -8.62
CA MET A 60 12.48 -3.10 -7.70
C MET A 60 12.69 -4.49 -8.28
N GLN A 61 13.79 -5.14 -7.94
CA GLN A 61 14.10 -6.51 -8.35
C GLN A 61 14.60 -7.33 -7.17
N GLY A 62 14.22 -8.60 -7.15
CA GLY A 62 14.76 -9.59 -6.21
C GLY A 62 14.17 -9.57 -4.80
N SER A 63 13.38 -8.57 -4.43
CA SER A 63 12.65 -8.54 -3.17
C SER A 63 11.17 -8.25 -3.40
N GLY A 64 10.31 -8.81 -2.56
CA GLY A 64 8.88 -8.55 -2.56
C GLY A 64 8.40 -7.85 -1.29
N ASP A 65 9.29 -7.54 -0.34
CA ASP A 65 8.93 -6.73 0.83
C ASP A 65 8.88 -5.25 0.45
N LEU A 66 7.74 -4.62 0.71
CA LEU A 66 7.43 -3.28 0.25
C LEU A 66 7.06 -2.36 1.41
N VAL A 67 7.58 -1.13 1.36
CA VAL A 67 7.13 0.00 2.18
C VAL A 67 6.69 1.10 1.22
N VAL A 68 5.39 1.34 1.15
CA VAL A 68 4.80 2.21 0.12
C VAL A 68 3.76 3.16 0.71
N PRO A 69 3.62 4.39 0.18
CA PRO A 69 2.54 5.29 0.53
C PRO A 69 1.16 4.70 0.19
N PHE A 70 0.16 5.11 0.95
CA PHE A 70 -1.24 4.78 0.70
C PHE A 70 -1.64 5.11 -0.76
N GLY A 71 -2.33 4.18 -1.42
CA GLY A 71 -2.78 4.35 -2.80
C GLY A 71 -1.77 4.00 -3.89
N THR A 72 -0.54 3.58 -3.52
CA THR A 72 0.47 3.13 -4.50
C THR A 72 -0.07 1.93 -5.29
N LYS A 73 0.02 1.98 -6.62
CA LYS A 73 -0.27 0.83 -7.47
C LYS A 73 0.98 -0.02 -7.62
N ILE A 74 0.85 -1.29 -7.30
CA ILE A 74 1.93 -2.26 -7.31
C ILE A 74 1.69 -3.21 -8.48
N TYR A 75 2.65 -3.29 -9.39
CA TYR A 75 2.64 -4.19 -10.54
C TYR A 75 3.71 -5.25 -10.32
N TRP A 76 3.32 -6.48 -10.10
CA TRP A 76 4.22 -7.64 -10.06
C TRP A 76 4.41 -8.20 -11.46
N GLU A 77 5.64 -8.45 -11.82
CA GLU A 77 6.06 -9.22 -12.97
C GLU A 77 6.85 -10.43 -12.49
N VAL A 78 6.26 -11.60 -12.64
CA VAL A 78 6.78 -12.87 -12.14
C VAL A 78 7.23 -13.70 -13.33
N GLN A 79 8.54 -13.89 -13.50
CA GLN A 79 9.11 -14.78 -14.50
C GLN A 79 9.36 -16.14 -13.86
N THR A 80 8.94 -17.19 -14.55
CA THR A 80 8.94 -18.55 -14.02
C THR A 80 9.62 -19.52 -15.00
N ARG A 81 9.81 -20.72 -14.56
CA ARG A 81 10.16 -21.87 -15.40
C ARG A 81 9.17 -22.99 -15.15
N LEU A 82 8.69 -23.66 -16.21
CA LEU A 82 7.81 -24.83 -16.13
C LEU A 82 6.52 -24.60 -15.32
N ALA A 83 6.11 -23.33 -15.15
CA ALA A 83 4.84 -22.98 -14.53
C ALA A 83 3.77 -22.73 -15.59
N ASN A 84 2.53 -23.09 -15.27
CA ASN A 84 1.35 -22.68 -16.04
C ASN A 84 0.36 -21.90 -15.16
N LYS A 85 0.68 -21.73 -13.87
CA LYS A 85 -0.14 -21.01 -12.92
C LYS A 85 0.71 -20.26 -11.88
N VAL A 86 0.38 -18.99 -11.67
CA VAL A 86 0.86 -18.16 -10.56
C VAL A 86 -0.33 -17.60 -9.82
N THR A 87 -0.38 -17.80 -8.50
CA THR A 87 -1.46 -17.32 -7.65
C THR A 87 -0.90 -16.39 -6.58
N MET A 88 -1.50 -15.21 -6.45
CA MET A 88 -1.24 -14.30 -5.35
C MET A 88 -2.20 -14.62 -4.20
N SER A 89 -1.67 -14.93 -3.03
CA SER A 89 -2.46 -15.21 -1.82
C SER A 89 -2.18 -14.11 -0.81
N PHE A 90 -3.22 -13.41 -0.38
CA PHE A 90 -3.15 -12.31 0.58
C PHE A 90 -3.69 -12.76 1.93
N GLU A 91 -3.39 -12.00 2.97
CA GLU A 91 -3.92 -12.21 4.31
C GLU A 91 -5.47 -12.26 4.29
N GLY A 92 -6.08 -13.09 5.15
CA GLY A 92 -7.53 -13.33 5.14
C GLY A 92 -8.01 -14.32 4.05
N ASN A 93 -7.10 -15.15 3.48
CA ASN A 93 -7.39 -16.16 2.46
C ASN A 93 -7.90 -15.61 1.10
N ALA A 94 -7.73 -14.32 0.84
CA ALA A 94 -8.01 -13.77 -0.46
C ALA A 94 -6.95 -14.23 -1.47
N THR A 95 -7.36 -14.96 -2.50
CA THR A 95 -6.47 -15.43 -3.57
C THR A 95 -6.89 -14.86 -4.93
N ALA A 96 -5.91 -14.52 -5.75
CA ALA A 96 -6.13 -14.09 -7.13
C ALA A 96 -5.08 -14.70 -8.06
N ASN A 97 -5.49 -15.12 -9.23
CA ASN A 97 -4.56 -15.62 -10.24
C ASN A 97 -3.88 -14.44 -10.94
N ALA A 98 -2.57 -14.53 -11.10
CA ALA A 98 -1.83 -13.61 -11.95
C ALA A 98 -2.19 -13.85 -13.42
N GLN A 99 -2.19 -12.81 -14.23
CA GLN A 99 -2.50 -12.86 -15.64
C GLN A 99 -1.27 -13.36 -16.42
N PRO A 100 -1.41 -14.40 -17.27
CA PRO A 100 -0.29 -14.85 -18.10
C PRO A 100 0.03 -13.84 -19.20
N GLU A 101 1.31 -13.52 -19.35
CA GLU A 101 1.86 -12.72 -20.45
C GLU A 101 2.90 -13.55 -21.22
N GLY A 102 2.46 -14.50 -22.02
CA GLY A 102 3.31 -15.49 -22.72
C GLY A 102 3.50 -16.78 -21.93
N ALA A 103 4.58 -17.53 -22.24
CA ALA A 103 4.78 -18.88 -21.71
C ALA A 103 5.26 -18.92 -20.24
N ASP A 104 6.12 -17.96 -19.88
CA ASP A 104 6.88 -18.01 -18.62
C ASP A 104 6.74 -16.72 -17.77
N LYS A 105 5.91 -15.78 -18.20
CA LYS A 105 5.70 -14.49 -17.55
C LYS A 105 4.26 -14.34 -17.09
N PHE A 106 4.10 -13.86 -15.84
CA PHE A 106 2.81 -13.58 -15.22
C PHE A 106 2.81 -12.19 -14.60
N THR A 107 1.68 -11.48 -14.71
CA THR A 107 1.52 -10.14 -14.15
C THR A 107 0.35 -10.06 -13.19
N PHE A 108 0.48 -9.21 -12.18
CA PHE A 108 -0.56 -8.93 -11.21
C PHE A 108 -0.52 -7.45 -10.81
N LEU A 109 -1.70 -6.87 -10.58
CA LEU A 109 -1.86 -5.49 -10.14
C LEU A 109 -2.68 -5.42 -8.86
N LYS A 110 -2.23 -4.61 -7.90
CA LYS A 110 -3.00 -4.28 -6.70
C LYS A 110 -2.66 -2.88 -6.22
N THR A 111 -3.66 -2.19 -5.66
CA THR A 111 -3.45 -0.92 -4.96
C THR A 111 -3.21 -1.18 -3.48
N ALA A 112 -2.17 -0.55 -2.93
CA ALA A 112 -1.81 -0.63 -1.52
C ALA A 112 -2.70 0.31 -0.69
N ILE A 113 -3.55 -0.27 0.16
CA ILE A 113 -4.48 0.49 1.02
C ILE A 113 -4.30 0.17 2.51
N ASN A 114 -3.81 -1.02 2.84
CA ASN A 114 -3.54 -1.48 4.21
C ASN A 114 -2.30 -2.37 4.23
N ASP A 115 -1.69 -2.48 5.38
CA ASP A 115 -0.66 -3.47 5.67
C ASP A 115 -1.20 -4.87 5.41
N GLN A 116 -0.40 -5.72 4.79
CA GLN A 116 -0.78 -7.11 4.54
C GLN A 116 0.43 -7.98 4.22
N ASN A 117 0.36 -9.23 4.63
CA ASN A 117 1.26 -10.26 4.15
C ASN A 117 0.71 -10.88 2.86
N TYR A 118 1.60 -11.29 1.97
CA TYR A 118 1.19 -11.99 0.76
C TYR A 118 2.17 -13.10 0.38
N LYS A 119 1.68 -14.05 -0.40
CA LYS A 119 2.48 -15.15 -0.95
C LYS A 119 2.30 -15.21 -2.46
N ILE A 120 3.38 -15.51 -3.16
CA ILE A 120 3.38 -15.84 -4.58
C ILE A 120 3.51 -17.36 -4.66
N LEU A 121 2.45 -18.03 -5.10
CA LEU A 121 2.38 -19.49 -5.28
C LEU A 121 2.57 -19.81 -6.74
N ILE A 122 3.57 -20.62 -7.04
CA ILE A 122 3.94 -21.00 -8.41
C ILE A 122 3.70 -22.49 -8.56
N GLY A 123 3.01 -22.88 -9.64
CA GLY A 123 2.68 -24.28 -9.88
C GLY A 123 2.50 -24.65 -11.34
N ASN A 124 2.31 -25.93 -11.54
CA ASN A 124 1.88 -26.53 -12.79
C ASN A 124 0.85 -27.63 -12.51
N ASP A 125 0.30 -28.26 -13.56
CA ASP A 125 -0.74 -29.27 -13.41
C ASP A 125 -0.33 -30.48 -12.58
N ALA A 126 0.97 -30.85 -12.62
CA ALA A 126 1.50 -31.97 -11.85
C ALA A 126 1.78 -31.60 -10.38
N LEU A 127 2.16 -30.34 -10.11
CA LEU A 127 2.50 -29.81 -8.79
C LEU A 127 1.91 -28.40 -8.64
N PRO A 128 0.64 -28.27 -8.15
CA PRO A 128 -0.06 -26.97 -8.08
C PRO A 128 0.60 -25.91 -7.21
N HIS A 129 1.44 -26.29 -6.23
CA HIS A 129 2.17 -25.43 -5.31
C HIS A 129 3.61 -25.88 -5.19
N SER A 130 4.33 -25.90 -6.32
CA SER A 130 5.71 -26.40 -6.37
C SER A 130 6.72 -25.42 -5.78
N ASP A 131 6.40 -24.12 -5.76
CA ASP A 131 7.22 -23.07 -5.16
C ASP A 131 6.35 -22.01 -4.50
N SER A 132 6.87 -21.38 -3.42
CA SER A 132 6.14 -20.39 -2.64
C SER A 132 7.11 -19.38 -2.04
N LEU A 133 6.82 -18.09 -2.28
CA LEU A 133 7.55 -16.97 -1.69
C LEU A 133 6.60 -16.15 -0.84
N ALA A 134 7.04 -15.73 0.34
CA ALA A 134 6.25 -14.95 1.28
C ALA A 134 6.90 -13.59 1.50
N TYR A 135 6.09 -12.54 1.49
CA TYR A 135 6.50 -11.14 1.59
C TYR A 135 5.45 -10.32 2.34
N SER A 136 5.81 -9.07 2.64
CA SER A 136 4.95 -8.09 3.30
C SER A 136 4.80 -6.79 2.49
N ILE A 137 3.65 -6.15 2.64
CA ILE A 137 3.42 -4.78 2.20
C ILE A 137 3.11 -3.97 3.45
N HIS A 138 3.94 -2.97 3.75
CA HIS A 138 3.68 -1.95 4.76
C HIS A 138 3.23 -0.67 4.07
N VAL A 139 2.06 -0.16 4.47
CA VAL A 139 1.43 1.02 3.86
C VAL A 139 1.55 2.21 4.79
N VAL A 140 2.36 3.19 4.38
CA VAL A 140 2.46 4.47 5.08
C VAL A 140 1.19 5.27 4.80
N GLN A 141 0.38 5.46 5.83
CA GLN A 141 -0.85 6.24 5.72
C GLN A 141 -0.51 7.73 5.61
N ASP A 142 -1.32 8.45 4.86
CA ASP A 142 -1.28 9.89 4.75
C ASP A 142 -1.91 10.54 5.99
N GLU A 143 -1.23 11.49 6.60
CA GLU A 143 -1.68 12.19 7.81
C GLU A 143 -2.62 13.34 7.47
N TYR A 144 -3.33 13.86 8.47
CA TYR A 144 -4.13 15.07 8.32
C TYR A 144 -3.24 16.30 8.43
N PRO A 145 -3.52 17.37 7.67
CA PRO A 145 -2.81 18.64 7.83
C PRO A 145 -3.05 19.24 9.22
N VAL A 146 -2.05 19.89 9.75
CA VAL A 146 -2.09 20.55 11.07
C VAL A 146 -2.07 22.05 10.91
N ILE A 147 -2.92 22.76 11.66
CA ILE A 147 -2.97 24.20 11.70
C ILE A 147 -2.95 24.71 13.15
N THR A 148 -2.20 25.77 13.40
CA THR A 148 -2.21 26.53 14.65
C THR A 148 -2.76 27.93 14.41
N LEU A 149 -3.39 28.54 15.43
CA LEU A 149 -3.92 29.88 15.35
C LEU A 149 -3.53 30.67 16.61
N GLU A 150 -2.92 31.83 16.38
CA GLU A 150 -2.66 32.84 17.39
C GLU A 150 -3.44 34.11 17.04
N LYS A 151 -3.98 34.76 18.05
CA LYS A 151 -4.80 35.96 17.92
C LYS A 151 -4.16 37.12 18.68
N TYR A 152 -3.94 38.22 17.99
CA TYR A 152 -3.47 39.47 18.55
C TYR A 152 -4.51 40.56 18.27
N ALA A 153 -5.12 41.10 19.32
CA ALA A 153 -6.03 42.22 19.20
C ALA A 153 -5.28 43.52 19.43
N ASP A 154 -5.52 44.53 18.62
CA ASP A 154 -5.00 45.86 18.88
C ASP A 154 -5.73 46.47 20.10
N SER A 155 -4.96 46.90 21.12
CA SER A 155 -5.53 47.51 22.30
C SER A 155 -6.19 48.87 22.03
N THR A 156 -5.82 49.53 20.94
CA THR A 156 -6.38 50.82 20.51
C THR A 156 -7.54 50.69 19.53
N ASN A 157 -7.60 49.60 18.77
CA ASN A 157 -8.66 49.31 17.83
C ASN A 157 -9.12 47.86 17.92
N GLN A 158 -10.06 47.57 18.81
CA GLN A 158 -10.59 46.22 19.03
C GLN A 158 -11.33 45.62 17.82
N LYS A 159 -11.58 46.40 16.76
CA LYS A 159 -12.21 45.94 15.53
C LYS A 159 -11.20 45.33 14.54
N LEU A 160 -9.92 45.55 14.74
CA LEU A 160 -8.84 44.96 13.97
C LEU A 160 -8.19 43.82 14.77
N VAL A 161 -8.23 42.63 14.21
CA VAL A 161 -7.64 41.43 14.81
C VAL A 161 -6.59 40.88 13.88
N TYR A 162 -5.36 40.78 14.35
CA TYR A 162 -4.29 40.10 13.63
C TYR A 162 -4.34 38.61 13.99
N LEU A 163 -4.54 37.78 12.98
CA LEU A 163 -4.58 36.32 13.08
C LEU A 163 -3.37 35.75 12.39
N SER A 164 -2.64 34.85 13.05
CA SER A 164 -1.46 34.22 12.47
C SER A 164 -1.28 32.82 13.01
N GLY A 165 -0.44 32.03 12.34
CA GLY A 165 -0.14 30.68 12.79
C GLY A 165 0.71 29.92 11.79
N ASN A 166 0.90 28.63 12.08
CA ASN A 166 1.62 27.72 11.21
C ASN A 166 0.68 26.68 10.66
N VAL A 167 0.98 26.22 9.45
CA VAL A 167 0.34 25.07 8.81
C VAL A 167 1.42 24.10 8.38
N SER A 168 1.15 22.79 8.48
CA SER A 168 2.06 21.74 8.03
C SER A 168 1.29 20.51 7.58
N ASP A 169 1.90 19.77 6.65
CA ASP A 169 1.42 18.51 6.12
C ASP A 169 2.60 17.68 5.62
N ASP A 170 2.48 16.35 5.59
CA ASP A 170 3.58 15.45 5.20
C ASP A 170 3.82 15.43 3.68
N TYR A 171 2.80 15.71 2.86
CA TYR A 171 2.93 15.75 1.41
C TYR A 171 2.67 17.12 0.77
N GLY A 172 1.90 17.98 1.40
CA GLY A 172 1.67 19.37 0.97
C GLY A 172 0.23 19.82 1.05
N LEU A 173 0.03 21.11 0.95
CA LEU A 173 -1.23 21.80 1.18
C LEU A 173 -1.85 22.26 -0.15
N THR A 174 -3.16 22.07 -0.32
CA THR A 174 -3.90 22.60 -1.50
C THR A 174 -4.62 23.89 -1.22
N LYS A 175 -5.26 24.02 -0.06
CA LYS A 175 -6.09 25.20 0.31
C LYS A 175 -5.89 25.56 1.76
N LEU A 176 -5.98 26.86 2.04
CA LEU A 176 -6.16 27.42 3.37
C LEU A 176 -7.30 28.43 3.30
N ASN A 177 -8.34 28.22 4.08
CA ASN A 177 -9.51 29.05 4.10
C ASN A 177 -9.77 29.60 5.51
N MET A 178 -10.35 30.80 5.58
CA MET A 178 -11.03 31.29 6.76
C MET A 178 -12.54 31.21 6.51
N VAL A 179 -13.25 30.49 7.35
CA VAL A 179 -14.71 30.39 7.32
C VAL A 179 -15.28 31.32 8.38
N GLN A 180 -16.19 32.18 7.96
CA GLN A 180 -16.90 33.13 8.82
C GLN A 180 -18.39 32.77 8.82
N GLN A 181 -18.97 32.62 9.99
CA GLN A 181 -20.41 32.35 10.18
C GLN A 181 -21.00 33.46 11.01
N ILE A 182 -21.96 34.18 10.44
CA ILE A 182 -22.71 35.22 11.12
C ILE A 182 -24.13 34.70 11.32
N ARG A 183 -24.54 34.65 12.57
CA ARG A 183 -25.89 34.30 12.99
C ARG A 183 -26.63 35.59 13.39
N SER A 184 -27.65 35.95 12.66
CA SER A 184 -28.48 37.07 12.97
C SER A 184 -29.42 36.77 14.16
N GLU A 185 -29.94 37.79 14.81
CA GLU A 185 -30.89 37.68 15.95
C GLU A 185 -32.12 36.81 15.59
N ASP A 186 -32.57 36.86 14.32
CA ASP A 186 -33.68 36.04 13.80
C ASP A 186 -33.30 34.57 13.54
N GLY A 187 -32.08 34.16 13.90
CA GLY A 187 -31.53 32.78 13.77
C GLY A 187 -31.00 32.40 12.39
N LYS A 188 -31.04 33.32 11.40
CA LYS A 188 -30.47 33.05 10.08
C LYS A 188 -28.94 33.02 10.15
N VAL A 189 -28.33 32.02 9.51
CA VAL A 189 -26.88 31.86 9.43
C VAL A 189 -26.39 32.19 8.01
N LYS A 190 -25.45 33.13 7.92
CA LYS A 190 -24.75 33.48 6.70
C LYS A 190 -23.31 33.01 6.82
N THR A 191 -22.87 32.12 5.91
CA THR A 191 -21.51 31.62 5.84
C THR A 191 -20.74 32.29 4.70
N ARG A 192 -19.54 32.73 4.97
CA ARG A 192 -18.57 33.25 4.00
C ARG A 192 -17.26 32.51 4.11
N VAL A 193 -16.71 32.06 2.98
CA VAL A 193 -15.42 31.40 2.89
C VAL A 193 -14.43 32.34 2.18
N LEU A 194 -13.31 32.60 2.82
CA LEU A 194 -12.23 33.45 2.33
C LEU A 194 -10.99 32.61 2.10
N ALA A 195 -10.46 32.60 0.88
CA ALA A 195 -9.18 31.99 0.61
C ALA A 195 -8.03 32.82 1.24
N ILE A 196 -7.20 32.19 2.02
CA ILE A 196 -6.00 32.77 2.65
C ILE A 196 -4.79 32.26 1.85
N PRO A 197 -3.80 33.13 1.57
CA PRO A 197 -2.54 32.69 0.98
C PRO A 197 -1.90 31.58 1.84
N LYS A 198 -1.72 30.40 1.23
CA LYS A 198 -1.02 29.27 1.88
C LYS A 198 0.46 29.30 1.56
N PRO A 199 1.33 28.72 2.41
CA PRO A 199 2.71 28.47 2.08
C PRO A 199 2.87 27.62 0.81
N GLN A 200 3.98 27.80 0.10
CA GLN A 200 4.33 26.98 -1.07
C GLN A 200 4.87 25.61 -0.65
N ASP A 201 5.57 25.58 0.49
CA ASP A 201 6.16 24.36 1.04
C ASP A 201 5.15 23.56 1.86
N LYS A 202 5.57 22.36 2.27
CA LYS A 202 4.80 21.45 3.13
C LYS A 202 4.50 22.01 4.50
N GLN A 203 5.21 23.05 4.93
CA GLN A 203 5.00 23.77 6.18
C GLN A 203 5.32 25.26 6.00
N GLY A 204 4.67 26.08 6.78
CA GLY A 204 4.96 27.51 6.76
C GLY A 204 4.00 28.32 7.60
N PHE A 205 4.30 29.61 7.64
CA PHE A 205 3.55 30.60 8.39
C PHE A 205 2.47 31.22 7.52
N TYR A 206 1.32 31.51 8.11
CA TYR A 206 0.26 32.33 7.50
C TYR A 206 -0.13 33.48 8.43
N SER A 207 -0.66 34.54 7.85
CA SER A 207 -1.24 35.65 8.59
C SER A 207 -2.42 36.29 7.86
N TYR A 208 -3.34 36.84 8.62
CA TYR A 208 -4.50 37.50 8.11
C TYR A 208 -4.92 38.66 9.03
N LEU A 209 -5.04 39.86 8.48
CA LEU A 209 -5.61 40.98 9.20
C LEU A 209 -7.14 40.96 9.06
N PHE A 210 -7.82 40.66 10.14
CA PHE A 210 -9.24 40.54 10.19
C PHE A 210 -9.88 41.85 10.64
N ASP A 211 -10.55 42.54 9.71
CA ASP A 211 -11.33 43.73 9.97
C ASP A 211 -12.80 43.37 10.26
N ILE A 212 -13.18 43.36 11.54
CA ILE A 212 -14.53 43.02 11.98
C ILE A 212 -15.52 44.10 11.55
N GLU A 213 -15.11 45.37 11.46
CA GLU A 213 -15.98 46.46 11.05
C GLU A 213 -16.52 46.31 9.62
N SER A 214 -15.70 45.71 8.75
CA SER A 214 -16.06 45.40 7.36
C SER A 214 -17.28 44.48 7.24
N LEU A 215 -17.59 43.70 8.26
CA LEU A 215 -18.72 42.76 8.29
C LEU A 215 -20.06 43.45 8.51
N LYS A 216 -20.07 44.68 9.02
CA LYS A 216 -21.28 45.48 9.29
C LYS A 216 -22.31 44.69 10.12
N LEU A 217 -21.82 44.10 11.25
CA LEU A 217 -22.68 43.34 12.17
C LEU A 217 -23.70 44.26 12.82
N ASN A 218 -24.95 43.77 12.98
CA ASN A 218 -25.96 44.44 13.74
C ASN A 218 -25.89 44.09 15.23
N PRO A 219 -26.44 44.93 16.12
CA PRO A 219 -26.62 44.52 17.50
C PRO A 219 -27.44 43.22 17.59
N GLY A 220 -26.97 42.23 18.36
CA GLY A 220 -27.60 40.93 18.49
C GLY A 220 -27.11 39.87 17.50
N ASP A 221 -26.23 40.23 16.53
CA ASP A 221 -25.58 39.25 15.66
C ASP A 221 -24.41 38.55 16.40
N ASP A 222 -24.37 37.23 16.30
CA ASP A 222 -23.24 36.42 16.77
C ASP A 222 -22.32 36.05 15.59
N MET A 223 -21.00 36.12 15.79
CA MET A 223 -20.03 35.76 14.79
C MET A 223 -19.05 34.67 15.29
N THR A 224 -18.93 33.63 14.51
CA THR A 224 -17.91 32.61 14.67
C THR A 224 -17.01 32.57 13.45
N TYR A 225 -15.73 32.35 13.66
CA TYR A 225 -14.79 32.10 12.58
C TYR A 225 -13.84 30.98 12.95
N TYR A 226 -13.36 30.26 11.92
CA TYR A 226 -12.36 29.22 12.03
C TYR A 226 -11.53 29.13 10.76
N PHE A 227 -10.41 28.45 10.82
CA PHE A 227 -9.57 28.16 9.65
C PHE A 227 -9.68 26.71 9.29
N GLU A 228 -9.70 26.44 7.98
CA GLU A 228 -9.66 25.10 7.40
C GLU A 228 -8.42 25.01 6.51
N VAL A 229 -7.66 23.95 6.67
CA VAL A 229 -6.53 23.64 5.82
C VAL A 229 -6.80 22.29 5.14
N PHE A 230 -6.46 22.18 3.86
CA PHE A 230 -6.69 20.97 3.06
C PHE A 230 -5.37 20.45 2.53
N ASP A 231 -5.16 19.15 2.68
CA ASP A 231 -4.05 18.41 2.10
C ASP A 231 -4.17 18.28 0.56
N ASN A 232 -3.23 17.56 -0.04
CA ASN A 232 -3.19 17.27 -1.46
C ASN A 232 -3.57 15.80 -1.78
N ASP A 233 -4.11 15.02 -0.82
CA ASP A 233 -4.51 13.63 -1.07
C ASP A 233 -5.68 13.56 -2.07
N ALA A 234 -5.41 12.96 -3.23
CA ALA A 234 -6.40 12.72 -4.27
C ALA A 234 -7.01 11.31 -4.21
N VAL A 235 -6.52 10.43 -3.34
CA VAL A 235 -6.94 9.01 -3.31
C VAL A 235 -8.23 8.83 -2.52
N LYS A 236 -8.32 9.47 -1.34
CA LYS A 236 -9.54 9.47 -0.50
C LYS A 236 -10.31 10.80 -0.58
N GLY A 237 -9.81 11.77 -1.32
CA GLY A 237 -10.25 13.16 -1.30
C GLY A 237 -9.47 13.97 -0.26
N ALA A 238 -9.30 15.27 -0.53
CA ALA A 238 -8.56 16.17 0.36
C ALA A 238 -9.14 16.14 1.78
N LYS A 239 -8.29 15.88 2.77
CA LYS A 239 -8.63 15.90 4.19
C LYS A 239 -8.54 17.33 4.74
N SER A 240 -9.27 17.62 5.77
CA SER A 240 -9.23 18.89 6.48
C SER A 240 -9.48 18.72 7.98
#